data_f35fc045827911514717a4dcc9f14064
#
_entry.id   f35fc045827911514717a4dcc9f14064
#
_cell.length_a   1.000
_cell.length_b   1.000
_cell.length_c   1.000
_cell.angle_alpha   90.00
_cell.angle_beta   90.00
_cell.angle_gamma   90.00
#
_symmetry.space_group_name_H-M   'P 1'
#
loop_
_entity.id
_entity.type
_entity.pdbx_description
1 polymer ?
#
loop_
_entity_poly.entity_id
_entity_poly.type
_entity_poly.pdbx_seq_one_letter_code
_entity_poly.pdbx_strand_id
1 'polypeptide(L)'
;MNTHHTLKTLAVAAAVSIALSACGGGGGGGSSGNNTGGGTTTTTNNGAALLAAYAVPASIAADVVTNYTGAFNVGNSGIQSNCANTALVSTTVVSAPDVVVFAANGASVKDQEVAADLFEQAVPQIRTALGLSTTGTGFDGTTKVQLCVDPNLGTGDGETGSGTSITGQTAQGPGAVIVQVMAPSSPNFDARYPGATSYTDGTVGLRYFDLFRHEGTHAALYSLAEPFGGMEAWFQEGMATTVAQLPMGSKASVLAAVQATDLLPANGAAAGDMGTSYPAYEATIGLLTSSAPGGLGYGLTNIPDFVATYKAKAMAACAQAIPSGLTPNPLSTVGMPTGLYNVCAPAAPGAVDGRLETAFDQAFNATFTSNGAPLLLHTADGADSLEATLYQRLSAFLP
;
A
#
# COMPACT_ATOMS: atom_id res chain seq x y z
N MET A 1 41.42 26.20 24.02
CA MET A 1 40.58 26.00 25.19
C MET A 1 39.20 26.56 24.87
N ASN A 2 38.18 25.86 24.62
CA ASN A 2 37.56 24.64 25.09
C ASN A 2 36.72 24.00 23.98
N THR A 3 37.08 22.81 23.62
CA THR A 3 36.23 21.82 22.99
C THR A 3 35.34 21.22 24.08
N HIS A 4 34.05 21.10 23.82
CA HIS A 4 33.07 20.16 24.35
C HIS A 4 31.68 20.76 24.30
N HIS A 5 30.93 20.42 23.27
CA HIS A 5 29.46 20.21 23.31
C HIS A 5 28.97 19.91 21.89
N THR A 6 29.20 18.71 21.45
CA THR A 6 28.42 18.12 20.33
C THR A 6 28.52 16.60 20.45
N LEU A 7 27.59 16.00 21.17
CA LEU A 7 27.36 14.54 21.13
C LEU A 7 26.24 14.21 22.14
N LYS A 8 25.00 14.54 21.83
CA LYS A 8 23.83 13.98 22.55
C LYS A 8 22.49 14.09 21.81
N THR A 9 22.48 14.22 20.48
CA THR A 9 21.21 14.33 19.73
C THR A 9 21.05 13.30 18.60
N LEU A 10 21.79 12.22 18.61
CA LEU A 10 21.74 11.20 17.54
C LEU A 10 21.15 9.84 17.94
N ALA A 11 20.51 9.73 19.09
CA ALA A 11 20.05 8.43 19.59
C ALA A 11 18.53 8.19 19.53
N VAL A 12 17.73 9.15 19.07
CA VAL A 12 16.24 9.01 19.05
C VAL A 12 15.69 8.78 17.65
N ALA A 13 16.43 9.09 16.59
CA ALA A 13 15.95 8.93 15.21
C ALA A 13 16.04 7.49 14.67
N ALA A 14 16.78 6.60 15.32
CA ALA A 14 17.02 5.23 14.81
C ALA A 14 15.91 4.22 15.16
N ALA A 15 15.01 4.53 16.07
CA ALA A 15 13.99 3.57 16.53
C ALA A 15 12.67 3.61 15.74
N VAL A 16 12.43 4.63 14.91
CA VAL A 16 11.18 4.78 14.15
C VAL A 16 11.29 4.21 12.73
N SER A 17 12.51 4.02 12.23
CA SER A 17 12.75 3.57 10.85
C SER A 17 12.50 2.07 10.58
N ILE A 18 12.22 1.26 11.61
CA ILE A 18 12.13 -0.21 11.46
C ILE A 18 10.69 -0.68 11.17
N ALA A 19 9.69 0.17 11.38
CA ALA A 19 8.29 -0.26 11.27
C ALA A 19 7.65 -0.07 9.88
N LEU A 20 8.26 0.66 8.97
CA LEU A 20 7.63 1.13 7.73
C LEU A 20 8.18 0.53 6.43
N SER A 21 9.08 -0.45 6.47
CA SER A 21 9.56 -1.14 5.26
C SER A 21 8.62 -2.23 4.75
N ALA A 22 7.31 -2.04 4.87
CA ALA A 22 6.33 -3.09 4.64
C ALA A 22 5.63 -3.04 3.28
N CYS A 23 5.77 -1.96 2.51
CA CYS A 23 5.10 -1.88 1.21
C CYS A 23 6.15 -1.78 0.09
N GLY A 24 6.43 -2.87 -0.56
CA GLY A 24 7.34 -2.94 -1.69
C GLY A 24 6.57 -3.04 -3.00
N GLY A 25 6.12 -1.92 -3.57
CA GLY A 25 5.86 -1.82 -5.00
C GLY A 25 7.21 -1.94 -5.73
N GLY A 26 7.36 -2.96 -6.58
CA GLY A 26 8.59 -3.44 -7.19
C GLY A 26 9.59 -2.39 -7.66
N GLY A 27 10.81 -2.47 -7.16
CA GLY A 27 11.98 -1.74 -7.63
C GLY A 27 13.20 -2.14 -6.81
N GLY A 28 14.09 -2.95 -7.40
CA GLY A 28 15.19 -3.60 -6.74
C GLY A 28 16.28 -2.66 -6.21
N GLY A 29 16.93 -3.10 -5.14
CA GLY A 29 18.14 -2.50 -4.62
C GLY A 29 18.47 -3.06 -3.24
N GLY A 30 19.23 -4.16 -3.18
CA GLY A 30 19.65 -4.79 -1.94
C GLY A 30 20.71 -3.97 -1.19
N SER A 31 20.62 -3.97 0.11
CA SER A 31 21.77 -3.78 0.97
C SER A 31 21.64 -4.70 2.18
N SER A 32 22.52 -5.71 2.19
CA SER A 32 22.68 -6.69 3.25
C SER A 32 23.42 -6.06 4.42
N GLY A 33 22.77 -5.96 5.56
CA GLY A 33 23.41 -5.71 6.86
C GLY A 33 23.47 -6.99 7.69
N ASN A 34 24.63 -7.63 7.75
CA ASN A 34 24.92 -8.74 8.65
C ASN A 34 24.81 -8.28 10.10
N ASN A 35 23.96 -8.92 10.89
CA ASN A 35 24.01 -8.85 12.33
C ASN A 35 24.19 -10.24 12.90
N THR A 36 25.44 -10.62 13.15
CA THR A 36 25.84 -11.80 13.92
C THR A 36 25.91 -11.44 15.40
N GLY A 37 24.93 -11.86 16.16
CA GLY A 37 24.93 -11.80 17.62
C GLY A 37 24.23 -13.02 18.19
N GLY A 38 25.03 -14.07 18.50
CA GLY A 38 24.54 -15.27 19.15
C GLY A 38 24.15 -15.00 20.60
N GLY A 39 22.93 -15.20 20.92
CA GLY A 39 22.36 -15.33 22.25
C GLY A 39 21.17 -16.23 22.17
N THR A 40 21.28 -17.48 22.64
CA THR A 40 20.15 -18.38 22.83
C THR A 40 19.26 -17.87 23.95
N THR A 41 18.41 -16.92 23.65
CA THR A 41 17.16 -16.70 24.41
C THR A 41 16.10 -17.54 23.73
N THR A 42 15.47 -18.43 24.47
CA THR A 42 14.20 -19.05 24.11
C THR A 42 13.19 -17.93 23.93
N THR A 43 13.11 -17.37 22.72
CA THR A 43 12.03 -16.46 22.33
C THR A 43 10.74 -17.26 22.37
N THR A 44 9.89 -16.99 23.35
CA THR A 44 8.49 -17.37 23.28
C THR A 44 7.95 -16.76 21.99
N ASN A 45 7.50 -17.60 21.06
CA ASN A 45 6.86 -17.14 19.83
C ASN A 45 5.50 -16.54 20.21
N ASN A 46 5.47 -15.22 20.45
CA ASN A 46 4.27 -14.49 20.83
C ASN A 46 3.20 -14.56 19.73
N GLY A 47 3.61 -14.56 18.45
CA GLY A 47 2.69 -14.71 17.33
C GLY A 47 1.91 -16.01 17.41
N ALA A 48 2.56 -17.13 17.67
CA ALA A 48 1.88 -18.43 17.86
C ALA A 48 0.97 -18.43 19.08
N ALA A 49 1.38 -17.79 20.18
CA ALA A 49 0.56 -17.70 21.39
C ALA A 49 -0.68 -16.81 21.17
N LEU A 50 -0.53 -15.67 20.48
CA LEU A 50 -1.64 -14.81 20.09
C LEU A 50 -2.61 -15.53 19.16
N LEU A 51 -2.10 -16.23 18.15
CA LEU A 51 -2.91 -16.99 17.23
C LEU A 51 -3.71 -18.08 17.99
N ALA A 52 -3.07 -18.81 18.90
CA ALA A 52 -3.73 -19.83 19.70
C ALA A 52 -4.85 -19.24 20.60
N ALA A 53 -4.60 -18.08 21.21
CA ALA A 53 -5.51 -17.41 22.12
C ALA A 53 -6.64 -16.62 21.41
N TYR A 54 -6.48 -16.33 20.11
CA TYR A 54 -7.45 -15.52 19.39
C TYR A 54 -8.83 -16.19 19.34
N ALA A 55 -9.85 -15.47 19.80
CA ALA A 55 -11.24 -15.91 19.73
C ALA A 55 -11.83 -15.47 18.38
N VAL A 56 -11.86 -16.38 17.42
CA VAL A 56 -12.46 -16.13 16.11
C VAL A 56 -13.96 -15.85 16.27
N PRO A 57 -14.48 -14.74 15.70
CA PRO A 57 -15.91 -14.48 15.69
C PRO A 57 -16.67 -15.61 14.98
N ALA A 58 -17.85 -15.96 15.51
CA ALA A 58 -18.66 -17.04 14.95
C ALA A 58 -19.07 -16.80 13.48
N SER A 59 -19.24 -15.52 13.08
CA SER A 59 -19.50 -15.14 11.69
C SER A 59 -18.33 -15.53 10.78
N ILE A 60 -17.10 -15.23 11.18
CA ILE A 60 -15.90 -15.56 10.40
C ILE A 60 -15.68 -17.08 10.35
N ALA A 61 -15.84 -17.77 11.47
CA ALA A 61 -15.73 -19.23 11.51
C ALA A 61 -16.77 -19.94 10.62
N ALA A 62 -17.95 -19.34 10.44
CA ALA A 62 -18.99 -19.84 9.54
C ALA A 62 -18.67 -19.63 8.05
N ASP A 63 -17.74 -18.71 7.73
CA ASP A 63 -17.34 -18.37 6.36
C ASP A 63 -16.21 -19.27 5.82
N VAL A 64 -15.78 -20.29 6.57
CA VAL A 64 -14.78 -21.27 6.12
C VAL A 64 -15.39 -22.16 5.03
N VAL A 65 -14.78 -22.14 3.85
CA VAL A 65 -15.18 -22.93 2.69
C VAL A 65 -14.09 -23.95 2.37
N THR A 66 -14.41 -25.23 2.46
CA THR A 66 -13.54 -26.32 2.02
C THR A 66 -13.77 -26.62 0.53
N ASN A 67 -12.71 -27.00 -0.19
CA ASN A 67 -12.79 -27.28 -1.63
C ASN A 67 -13.34 -26.07 -2.44
N TYR A 68 -12.85 -24.89 -2.12
CA TYR A 68 -13.17 -23.67 -2.86
C TYR A 68 -12.79 -23.82 -4.35
N THR A 69 -13.73 -23.54 -5.22
CA THR A 69 -13.56 -23.72 -6.67
C THR A 69 -13.10 -22.45 -7.40
N GLY A 70 -13.16 -21.30 -6.73
CA GLY A 70 -12.57 -20.06 -7.24
C GLY A 70 -11.05 -20.11 -7.19
N ALA A 71 -10.40 -19.51 -8.17
CA ALA A 71 -8.95 -19.40 -8.19
C ALA A 71 -8.48 -18.14 -7.43
N PHE A 72 -7.29 -18.22 -6.81
CA PHE A 72 -6.56 -17.04 -6.40
C PHE A 72 -5.91 -16.43 -7.66
N ASN A 73 -6.36 -15.23 -8.02
CA ASN A 73 -5.91 -14.58 -9.26
C ASN A 73 -4.59 -13.85 -9.02
N VAL A 74 -3.49 -14.48 -9.34
CA VAL A 74 -2.18 -13.86 -9.17
C VAL A 74 -1.71 -13.08 -10.40
N GLY A 75 -2.15 -13.43 -11.58
CA GLY A 75 -1.91 -12.73 -12.84
C GLY A 75 -0.58 -11.95 -12.90
N ASN A 76 -0.64 -10.71 -13.35
CA ASN A 76 0.51 -9.78 -13.40
C ASN A 76 0.47 -8.76 -12.23
N SER A 77 0.15 -9.22 -11.03
CA SER A 77 -0.09 -8.37 -9.86
C SER A 77 1.18 -7.76 -9.24
N GLY A 78 2.36 -8.20 -9.64
CA GLY A 78 3.62 -7.85 -8.95
C GLY A 78 3.86 -8.66 -7.66
N ILE A 79 2.93 -9.50 -7.23
CA ILE A 79 3.14 -10.41 -6.10
C ILE A 79 4.19 -11.45 -6.49
N GLN A 80 5.33 -11.41 -5.80
CA GLN A 80 6.48 -12.28 -6.06
C GLN A 80 6.75 -13.17 -4.85
N SER A 81 5.78 -14.02 -4.52
CA SER A 81 5.88 -14.92 -3.38
C SER A 81 5.22 -16.25 -3.69
N ASN A 82 5.22 -17.15 -2.72
CA ASN A 82 4.50 -18.42 -2.84
C ASN A 82 2.98 -18.23 -3.01
N CYS A 83 2.44 -17.10 -2.66
CA CYS A 83 1.08 -16.72 -3.00
C CYS A 83 0.86 -16.63 -4.51
N ALA A 84 1.89 -16.34 -5.31
CA ALA A 84 1.84 -16.38 -6.77
C ALA A 84 1.87 -17.80 -7.34
N ASN A 85 2.21 -18.79 -6.56
CA ASN A 85 2.22 -20.19 -6.97
C ASN A 85 0.92 -20.88 -6.61
N THR A 86 -0.01 -20.96 -7.55
CA THR A 86 -1.34 -21.57 -7.32
C THR A 86 -1.29 -23.02 -6.84
N ALA A 87 -0.19 -23.74 -7.05
CA ALA A 87 -0.01 -25.08 -6.51
C ALA A 87 0.27 -25.12 -5.01
N LEU A 88 0.72 -24.01 -4.43
CA LEU A 88 1.00 -23.85 -3.00
C LEU A 88 -0.10 -23.15 -2.22
N VAL A 89 -1.08 -22.59 -2.92
CA VAL A 89 -2.20 -21.88 -2.29
C VAL A 89 -3.30 -22.87 -1.90
N SER A 90 -3.86 -22.68 -0.72
CA SER A 90 -4.90 -23.57 -0.17
C SER A 90 -6.20 -23.55 -0.97
N THR A 91 -6.90 -24.69 -0.99
CA THR A 91 -8.28 -24.79 -1.46
C THR A 91 -9.32 -24.63 -0.33
N THR A 92 -8.86 -24.60 0.92
CA THR A 92 -9.69 -24.16 2.04
C THR A 92 -9.44 -22.68 2.24
N VAL A 93 -10.52 -21.89 2.21
CA VAL A 93 -10.47 -20.43 2.28
C VAL A 93 -11.45 -19.93 3.34
N VAL A 94 -11.29 -18.69 3.77
CA VAL A 94 -12.33 -17.94 4.49
C VAL A 94 -12.95 -16.95 3.52
N SER A 95 -14.25 -17.12 3.20
CA SER A 95 -14.97 -16.30 2.24
C SER A 95 -15.92 -15.33 2.95
N ALA A 96 -15.34 -14.37 3.68
CA ALA A 96 -16.05 -13.33 4.41
C ALA A 96 -16.78 -12.33 3.48
N PRO A 97 -17.65 -11.43 3.98
CA PRO A 97 -18.44 -10.53 3.15
C PRO A 97 -17.65 -9.71 2.14
N ASP A 98 -16.49 -9.15 2.54
CA ASP A 98 -15.70 -8.23 1.74
C ASP A 98 -14.39 -8.84 1.20
N VAL A 99 -14.00 -10.02 1.70
CA VAL A 99 -12.70 -10.65 1.38
C VAL A 99 -12.80 -12.17 1.20
N VAL A 100 -11.96 -12.72 0.32
CA VAL A 100 -11.66 -14.17 0.28
C VAL A 100 -10.20 -14.33 0.69
N VAL A 101 -9.95 -15.04 1.80
CA VAL A 101 -8.61 -15.27 2.34
C VAL A 101 -8.11 -16.64 2.01
N PHE A 102 -6.97 -16.70 1.33
CA PHE A 102 -6.22 -17.89 0.97
C PHE A 102 -4.99 -18.04 1.88
N ALA A 103 -4.48 -19.25 2.00
CA ALA A 103 -3.24 -19.54 2.71
C ALA A 103 -2.19 -20.09 1.78
N ALA A 104 -0.97 -19.60 1.86
CA ALA A 104 0.21 -20.18 1.22
C ALA A 104 1.12 -20.86 2.25
N ASN A 105 2.03 -21.70 1.78
CA ASN A 105 3.08 -22.36 2.60
C ASN A 105 2.59 -23.03 3.87
N GLY A 106 1.35 -23.58 3.85
CA GLY A 106 0.79 -24.30 4.98
C GLY A 106 0.33 -23.43 6.14
N ALA A 107 0.12 -22.11 5.93
CA ALA A 107 -0.60 -21.29 6.89
C ALA A 107 -1.94 -21.96 7.26
N SER A 108 -2.30 -21.90 8.52
CA SER A 108 -3.48 -22.60 9.03
C SER A 108 -4.79 -21.89 8.64
N VAL A 109 -5.91 -22.61 8.75
CA VAL A 109 -7.24 -21.99 8.64
C VAL A 109 -7.40 -20.87 9.67
N LYS A 110 -6.82 -21.02 10.86
CA LYS A 110 -6.87 -19.98 11.89
C LYS A 110 -6.09 -18.71 11.51
N ASP A 111 -4.98 -18.83 10.78
CA ASP A 111 -4.30 -17.66 10.19
C ASP A 111 -5.22 -16.91 9.23
N GLN A 112 -5.96 -17.65 8.39
CA GLN A 112 -6.94 -17.09 7.46
C GLN A 112 -8.11 -16.42 8.20
N GLU A 113 -8.64 -17.05 9.26
CA GLU A 113 -9.73 -16.51 10.06
C GLU A 113 -9.33 -15.21 10.74
N VAL A 114 -8.12 -15.13 11.32
CA VAL A 114 -7.59 -13.88 11.90
C VAL A 114 -7.47 -12.79 10.84
N ALA A 115 -6.90 -13.12 9.69
CA ALA A 115 -6.73 -12.14 8.60
C ALA A 115 -8.09 -11.68 8.05
N ALA A 116 -9.05 -12.57 7.90
CA ALA A 116 -10.40 -12.24 7.46
C ALA A 116 -11.08 -11.28 8.45
N ASP A 117 -11.05 -11.60 9.75
CA ASP A 117 -11.66 -10.75 10.77
C ASP A 117 -11.02 -9.35 10.82
N LEU A 118 -9.68 -9.27 10.77
CA LEU A 118 -8.98 -7.98 10.77
C LEU A 118 -9.28 -7.18 9.49
N PHE A 119 -9.38 -7.82 8.34
CA PHE A 119 -9.73 -7.13 7.10
C PHE A 119 -11.17 -6.61 7.15
N GLU A 120 -12.12 -7.42 7.60
CA GLU A 120 -13.52 -7.01 7.78
C GLU A 120 -13.67 -5.85 8.78
N GLN A 121 -12.81 -5.77 9.80
CA GLN A 121 -12.75 -4.62 10.70
C GLN A 121 -12.13 -3.37 10.05
N ALA A 122 -11.20 -3.53 9.11
CA ALA A 122 -10.55 -2.44 8.39
C ALA A 122 -11.46 -1.81 7.32
N VAL A 123 -12.24 -2.62 6.59
CA VAL A 123 -13.10 -2.17 5.49
C VAL A 123 -14.02 -1.00 5.87
N PRO A 124 -14.82 -1.04 6.95
CA PRO A 124 -15.69 0.08 7.30
C PRO A 124 -14.92 1.35 7.66
N GLN A 125 -13.71 1.23 8.21
CA GLN A 125 -12.87 2.38 8.52
C GLN A 125 -12.36 3.04 7.25
N ILE A 126 -11.90 2.24 6.28
CA ILE A 126 -11.42 2.70 4.97
C ILE A 126 -12.58 3.32 4.18
N ARG A 127 -13.73 2.65 4.12
CA ARG A 127 -14.93 3.19 3.47
C ARG A 127 -15.34 4.54 4.04
N THR A 128 -15.34 4.67 5.37
CA THR A 128 -15.66 5.93 6.06
C THR A 128 -14.66 7.02 5.72
N ALA A 129 -13.36 6.73 5.79
CA ALA A 129 -12.30 7.70 5.51
C ALA A 129 -12.39 8.22 4.07
N LEU A 130 -12.69 7.35 3.11
CA LEU A 130 -12.79 7.68 1.69
C LEU A 130 -14.20 8.10 1.25
N GLY A 131 -15.19 8.12 2.14
CA GLY A 131 -16.58 8.45 1.78
C GLY A 131 -17.24 7.43 0.85
N LEU A 132 -16.77 6.18 0.85
CA LEU A 132 -17.35 5.10 0.04
C LEU A 132 -18.65 4.59 0.65
N SER A 133 -19.46 3.89 -0.18
CA SER A 133 -20.66 3.22 0.30
C SER A 133 -20.36 2.27 1.46
N THR A 134 -21.19 2.31 2.49
CA THR A 134 -21.12 1.37 3.62
C THR A 134 -21.80 0.05 3.33
N THR A 135 -22.40 -0.10 2.14
CA THR A 135 -23.11 -1.31 1.70
C THR A 135 -22.49 -1.86 0.43
N GLY A 136 -22.72 -3.13 0.17
CA GLY A 136 -22.11 -3.86 -0.94
C GLY A 136 -20.87 -4.64 -0.51
N THR A 137 -20.20 -5.28 -1.44
CA THR A 137 -19.05 -6.17 -1.25
C THR A 137 -17.76 -5.47 -1.68
N GLY A 138 -16.70 -5.63 -0.93
CA GLY A 138 -15.39 -5.03 -1.22
C GLY A 138 -15.44 -3.50 -1.26
N PHE A 139 -14.67 -2.88 -2.11
CA PHE A 139 -14.61 -1.42 -2.21
C PHE A 139 -15.36 -0.85 -3.42
N ASP A 140 -15.63 -1.66 -4.42
CA ASP A 140 -16.43 -1.32 -5.60
C ASP A 140 -17.93 -1.62 -5.43
N GLY A 141 -18.32 -2.21 -4.31
CA GLY A 141 -19.68 -2.60 -3.99
C GLY A 141 -20.10 -3.98 -4.50
N THR A 142 -19.25 -4.67 -5.27
CA THR A 142 -19.60 -5.91 -5.98
C THR A 142 -18.61 -7.05 -5.80
N THR A 143 -17.33 -6.74 -5.58
CA THR A 143 -16.24 -7.72 -5.72
C THR A 143 -15.43 -7.84 -4.44
N LYS A 144 -15.29 -9.09 -3.94
CA LYS A 144 -14.44 -9.37 -2.78
C LYS A 144 -12.97 -9.15 -3.12
N VAL A 145 -12.24 -8.55 -2.19
CA VAL A 145 -10.78 -8.50 -2.26
C VAL A 145 -10.21 -9.91 -2.05
N GLN A 146 -9.18 -10.27 -2.79
CA GLN A 146 -8.44 -11.50 -2.58
C GLN A 146 -7.26 -11.23 -1.66
N LEU A 147 -7.13 -11.99 -0.58
CA LEU A 147 -6.07 -11.85 0.40
C LEU A 147 -5.35 -13.19 0.59
N CYS A 148 -4.04 -13.18 0.56
CA CYS A 148 -3.22 -14.34 0.86
C CYS A 148 -2.42 -14.12 2.14
N VAL A 149 -2.47 -15.09 3.05
CA VAL A 149 -1.62 -15.14 4.24
C VAL A 149 -0.46 -16.09 4.01
N ASP A 150 0.77 -15.62 4.24
CA ASP A 150 2.00 -16.37 3.97
C ASP A 150 2.96 -16.29 5.18
N PRO A 151 3.29 -17.43 5.84
CA PRO A 151 4.20 -17.43 6.97
C PRO A 151 5.66 -17.13 6.57
N ASN A 152 6.01 -17.26 5.29
CA ASN A 152 7.37 -17.02 4.81
C ASN A 152 7.59 -15.57 4.38
N LEU A 153 6.54 -14.79 4.21
CA LEU A 153 6.66 -13.38 3.84
C LEU A 153 7.49 -12.62 4.91
N GLY A 154 8.45 -11.83 4.45
CA GLY A 154 9.35 -11.09 5.34
C GLY A 154 10.47 -11.91 5.97
N THR A 155 10.67 -13.16 5.57
CA THR A 155 11.77 -14.01 6.08
C THR A 155 13.10 -13.78 5.37
N GLY A 156 13.08 -13.11 4.21
CA GLY A 156 14.27 -12.90 3.37
C GLY A 156 14.73 -14.15 2.62
N ASP A 157 13.86 -15.16 2.49
CA ASP A 157 14.14 -16.45 1.85
C ASP A 157 13.96 -16.46 0.32
N GLY A 158 13.93 -15.30 -0.31
CA GLY A 158 13.71 -15.13 -1.75
C GLY A 158 12.28 -14.77 -2.13
N GLU A 159 11.41 -14.59 -1.14
CA GLU A 159 10.10 -13.98 -1.31
C GLU A 159 10.23 -12.46 -1.50
N THR A 160 9.23 -11.66 -1.22
CA THR A 160 9.24 -10.20 -1.44
C THR A 160 10.21 -9.42 -0.53
N GLY A 161 11.39 -9.96 -0.29
CA GLY A 161 12.41 -9.34 0.52
C GLY A 161 12.02 -9.26 2.01
N SER A 162 12.26 -8.11 2.62
CA SER A 162 11.90 -7.87 4.04
C SER A 162 10.47 -7.36 4.23
N GLY A 163 9.68 -7.26 3.16
CA GLY A 163 8.29 -6.79 3.21
C GLY A 163 7.39 -7.73 4.01
N THR A 164 6.43 -7.18 4.73
CA THR A 164 5.44 -7.95 5.51
C THR A 164 4.06 -7.92 4.87
N SER A 165 3.88 -7.10 3.86
CA SER A 165 2.64 -6.98 3.08
C SER A 165 2.90 -6.36 1.71
N ILE A 166 2.00 -6.61 0.79
CA ILE A 166 1.98 -6.02 -0.55
C ILE A 166 0.56 -6.08 -1.10
N THR A 167 0.16 -5.05 -1.80
CA THR A 167 -1.08 -5.05 -2.58
C THR A 167 -0.77 -4.84 -4.05
N GLY A 168 -1.39 -5.63 -4.90
CA GLY A 168 -1.24 -5.54 -6.34
C GLY A 168 -2.57 -5.70 -7.05
N GLN A 169 -2.55 -5.45 -8.36
CA GLN A 169 -3.69 -5.65 -9.24
C GLN A 169 -3.34 -6.67 -10.31
N THR A 170 -4.20 -7.65 -10.50
CA THR A 170 -4.01 -8.61 -11.60
C THR A 170 -4.57 -8.06 -12.90
N ALA A 171 -4.07 -8.58 -14.00
CA ALA A 171 -4.60 -8.27 -15.33
C ALA A 171 -5.88 -9.06 -15.68
N GLN A 172 -6.46 -9.81 -14.76
CA GLN A 172 -7.48 -10.82 -15.05
C GLN A 172 -8.92 -10.35 -14.86
N GLY A 173 -9.21 -9.07 -14.92
CA GLY A 173 -10.58 -8.57 -14.93
C GLY A 173 -11.04 -7.89 -13.64
N PRO A 174 -12.31 -7.55 -13.53
CA PRO A 174 -12.86 -6.89 -12.35
C PRO A 174 -12.62 -7.69 -11.07
N GLY A 175 -12.29 -7.02 -10.00
CA GLY A 175 -12.02 -7.64 -8.71
C GLY A 175 -10.70 -8.40 -8.61
N ALA A 176 -9.77 -8.06 -9.46
CA ALA A 176 -8.45 -8.65 -9.51
C ALA A 176 -7.46 -8.00 -8.52
N VAL A 177 -7.96 -7.36 -7.48
CA VAL A 177 -7.11 -6.78 -6.42
C VAL A 177 -6.69 -7.89 -5.46
N ILE A 178 -5.39 -7.98 -5.25
CA ILE A 178 -4.76 -8.99 -4.41
C ILE A 178 -3.97 -8.29 -3.31
N VAL A 179 -4.25 -8.69 -2.08
CA VAL A 179 -3.48 -8.35 -0.89
C VAL A 179 -2.72 -9.58 -0.42
N GLN A 180 -1.47 -9.40 -0.06
CA GLN A 180 -0.67 -10.44 0.59
C GLN A 180 -0.17 -9.90 1.92
N VAL A 181 -0.28 -10.69 2.97
CA VAL A 181 0.21 -10.31 4.30
C VAL A 181 0.96 -11.47 4.95
N MET A 182 1.92 -11.13 5.79
CA MET A 182 2.59 -12.10 6.65
C MET A 182 1.56 -12.80 7.55
N ALA A 183 1.60 -14.13 7.60
CA ALA A 183 0.71 -14.88 8.48
C ALA A 183 1.00 -14.61 9.96
N PRO A 184 -0.01 -14.62 10.84
CA PRO A 184 0.20 -14.55 12.29
C PRO A 184 1.13 -15.65 12.83
N SER A 185 1.15 -16.80 12.20
CA SER A 185 2.05 -17.93 12.54
C SER A 185 3.48 -17.77 12.01
N SER A 186 3.79 -16.68 11.29
CA SER A 186 5.13 -16.45 10.74
C SER A 186 6.20 -16.50 11.83
N PRO A 187 7.34 -17.15 11.58
CA PRO A 187 8.49 -17.12 12.50
C PRO A 187 9.04 -15.71 12.71
N ASN A 188 8.76 -14.77 11.79
CA ASN A 188 9.18 -13.38 11.88
C ASN A 188 8.16 -12.47 12.58
N PHE A 189 7.02 -12.99 13.01
CA PHE A 189 5.96 -12.16 13.61
C PHE A 189 6.47 -11.37 14.82
N ASP A 190 7.20 -12.01 15.73
CA ASP A 190 7.73 -11.36 16.94
C ASP A 190 8.83 -10.33 16.63
N ALA A 191 9.61 -10.55 15.58
CA ALA A 191 10.61 -9.58 15.15
C ALA A 191 9.95 -8.31 14.58
N ARG A 192 8.79 -8.48 13.94
CA ARG A 192 8.04 -7.37 13.33
C ARG A 192 7.13 -6.66 14.32
N TYR A 193 6.53 -7.41 15.24
CA TYR A 193 5.61 -6.92 16.27
C TYR A 193 6.12 -7.28 17.67
N PRO A 194 7.25 -6.72 18.10
CA PRO A 194 7.91 -7.11 19.34
C PRO A 194 7.00 -6.83 20.56
N GLY A 195 6.77 -7.87 21.34
CA GLY A 195 5.95 -7.79 22.54
C GLY A 195 4.46 -7.57 22.31
N ALA A 196 3.95 -7.83 21.10
CA ALA A 196 2.53 -7.76 20.82
C ALA A 196 1.73 -8.68 21.74
N THR A 197 0.70 -8.15 22.38
CA THR A 197 -0.25 -8.88 23.24
C THR A 197 -1.65 -8.93 22.60
N SER A 198 -1.86 -8.26 21.49
CA SER A 198 -3.08 -8.18 20.71
C SER A 198 -2.73 -7.85 19.26
N TYR A 199 -3.59 -8.17 18.30
CA TYR A 199 -3.45 -7.75 16.91
C TYR A 199 -3.91 -6.31 16.67
N THR A 200 -4.81 -5.80 17.52
CA THR A 200 -5.49 -4.51 17.34
C THR A 200 -5.05 -3.44 18.34
N ASP A 201 -4.59 -3.86 19.52
CA ASP A 201 -4.20 -2.92 20.59
C ASP A 201 -2.72 -2.58 20.49
N GLY A 202 -2.36 -1.41 21.01
CA GLY A 202 -0.99 -0.95 21.02
C GLY A 202 -0.77 0.35 20.25
N THR A 203 0.49 0.66 20.02
CA THR A 203 0.87 1.89 19.30
C THR A 203 0.53 1.75 17.81
N VAL A 204 -0.19 2.72 17.26
CA VAL A 204 -0.48 2.79 15.83
C VAL A 204 0.84 2.80 15.03
N GLY A 205 0.89 2.03 13.96
CA GLY A 205 2.10 1.78 13.17
C GLY A 205 2.91 0.56 13.65
N LEU A 206 2.58 0.01 14.84
CA LEU A 206 3.21 -1.17 15.39
C LEU A 206 2.23 -2.32 15.66
N ARG A 207 0.99 -2.20 15.21
CA ARG A 207 -0.05 -3.23 15.34
C ARG A 207 -0.15 -4.05 14.06
N TYR A 208 -0.40 -5.32 14.18
CA TYR A 208 -0.65 -6.16 13.00
C TYR A 208 -1.88 -5.67 12.22
N PHE A 209 -2.90 -5.16 12.91
CA PHE A 209 -4.10 -4.57 12.31
C PHE A 209 -3.79 -3.40 11.35
N ASP A 210 -2.72 -2.65 11.60
CA ASP A 210 -2.37 -1.50 10.77
C ASP A 210 -2.00 -1.90 9.33
N LEU A 211 -1.49 -3.14 9.12
CA LEU A 211 -1.28 -3.69 7.78
C LEU A 211 -2.59 -3.76 6.98
N PHE A 212 -3.66 -4.25 7.60
CA PHE A 212 -4.95 -4.41 6.92
C PHE A 212 -5.57 -3.07 6.55
N ARG A 213 -5.36 -2.04 7.36
CA ARG A 213 -5.80 -0.68 7.03
C ARG A 213 -4.97 -0.09 5.89
N HIS A 214 -3.66 -0.28 5.91
CA HIS A 214 -2.74 0.22 4.88
C HIS A 214 -3.00 -0.51 3.55
N GLU A 215 -2.87 -1.82 3.53
CA GLU A 215 -3.07 -2.62 2.32
C GLU A 215 -4.51 -2.58 1.81
N GLY A 216 -5.49 -2.54 2.71
CA GLY A 216 -6.88 -2.35 2.34
C GLY A 216 -7.15 -1.00 1.68
N THR A 217 -6.38 0.04 2.01
CA THR A 217 -6.47 1.34 1.32
C THR A 217 -5.93 1.24 -0.11
N HIS A 218 -4.79 0.57 -0.32
CA HIS A 218 -4.34 0.27 -1.68
C HIS A 218 -5.38 -0.54 -2.45
N ALA A 219 -5.97 -1.55 -1.81
CA ALA A 219 -7.03 -2.34 -2.43
C ALA A 219 -8.25 -1.48 -2.82
N ALA A 220 -8.63 -0.53 -1.98
CA ALA A 220 -9.71 0.42 -2.30
C ALA A 220 -9.37 1.30 -3.51
N LEU A 221 -8.17 1.89 -3.53
CA LEU A 221 -7.73 2.73 -4.65
C LEU A 221 -7.67 1.95 -5.96
N TYR A 222 -7.12 0.72 -5.94
CA TYR A 222 -7.09 -0.14 -7.12
C TYR A 222 -8.49 -0.53 -7.58
N SER A 223 -9.39 -0.90 -6.68
CA SER A 223 -10.77 -1.25 -7.04
C SER A 223 -11.51 -0.07 -7.70
N LEU A 224 -11.28 1.15 -7.23
CA LEU A 224 -11.87 2.35 -7.83
C LEU A 224 -11.27 2.68 -9.19
N ALA A 225 -9.95 2.49 -9.35
CA ALA A 225 -9.23 2.84 -10.57
C ALA A 225 -9.33 1.79 -11.67
N GLU A 226 -9.76 0.54 -11.36
CA GLU A 226 -9.82 -0.54 -12.34
C GLU A 226 -10.37 -0.12 -13.71
N PRO A 227 -9.75 -0.57 -14.80
CA PRO A 227 -8.62 -1.51 -14.89
C PRO A 227 -7.23 -0.86 -14.78
N PHE A 228 -7.12 0.40 -14.41
CA PHE A 228 -5.88 1.15 -14.41
C PHE A 228 -5.26 1.23 -13.02
N GLY A 229 -4.16 0.50 -12.79
CA GLY A 229 -3.44 0.51 -11.51
C GLY A 229 -2.28 1.52 -11.41
N GLY A 230 -2.04 2.29 -12.46
CA GLY A 230 -0.82 3.12 -12.62
C GLY A 230 -0.85 4.47 -11.90
N MET A 231 -1.45 4.58 -10.73
CA MET A 231 -1.33 5.81 -9.93
C MET A 231 0.09 5.93 -9.36
N GLU A 232 0.53 7.15 -9.17
CA GLU A 232 1.87 7.44 -8.67
C GLU A 232 2.11 6.91 -7.26
N ALA A 233 3.34 6.43 -7.00
CA ALA A 233 3.69 5.78 -5.74
C ALA A 233 3.50 6.70 -4.52
N TRP A 234 3.89 7.97 -4.62
CA TRP A 234 3.70 8.93 -3.53
C TRP A 234 2.23 9.08 -3.12
N PHE A 235 1.34 9.06 -4.12
CA PHE A 235 -0.09 9.18 -3.87
C PHE A 235 -0.65 7.91 -3.22
N GLN A 236 -0.31 6.75 -3.77
CA GLN A 236 -0.79 5.46 -3.25
C GLN A 236 -0.33 5.25 -1.81
N GLU A 237 0.97 5.42 -1.55
CA GLU A 237 1.56 5.21 -0.22
C GLU A 237 1.12 6.29 0.77
N GLY A 238 1.06 7.55 0.32
CA GLY A 238 0.56 8.64 1.14
C GLY A 238 -0.90 8.46 1.54
N MET A 239 -1.75 7.96 0.65
CA MET A 239 -3.14 7.61 0.96
C MET A 239 -3.23 6.45 1.94
N ALA A 240 -2.47 5.39 1.71
CA ALA A 240 -2.48 4.21 2.57
C ALA A 240 -2.01 4.54 4.00
N THR A 241 -0.94 5.33 4.15
CA THR A 241 -0.45 5.80 5.45
C THR A 241 -1.45 6.73 6.15
N THR A 242 -2.04 7.67 5.40
CA THR A 242 -3.03 8.62 5.93
C THR A 242 -4.29 7.90 6.44
N VAL A 243 -4.87 7.00 5.65
CA VAL A 243 -6.09 6.26 6.04
C VAL A 243 -5.81 5.27 7.17
N ALA A 244 -4.64 4.63 7.16
CA ALA A 244 -4.20 3.78 8.27
C ALA A 244 -3.84 4.59 9.54
N GLN A 245 -3.75 5.92 9.45
CA GLN A 245 -3.36 6.83 10.54
C GLN A 245 -1.98 6.47 11.10
N LEU A 246 -1.05 6.08 10.23
CA LEU A 246 0.31 5.78 10.66
C LEU A 246 1.01 7.06 11.15
N PRO A 247 2.04 6.95 12.00
CA PRO A 247 2.69 8.15 12.54
C PRO A 247 3.44 8.92 11.44
N MET A 248 3.06 10.16 11.25
CA MET A 248 3.68 11.09 10.27
C MET A 248 5.04 11.54 10.80
N GLY A 249 5.91 11.18 11.23
CA GLY A 249 7.20 11.72 11.67
C GLY A 249 7.16 13.19 12.14
N SER A 250 8.30 13.74 12.51
CA SER A 250 8.39 15.15 12.88
C SER A 250 8.45 16.06 11.64
N LYS A 251 8.02 17.33 11.78
CA LYS A 251 8.21 18.34 10.74
C LYS A 251 9.65 18.37 10.20
N ALA A 252 10.62 18.29 11.10
CA ALA A 252 12.02 18.33 10.71
C ALA A 252 12.42 17.13 9.82
N SER A 253 11.93 15.91 10.17
CA SER A 253 12.22 14.70 9.36
C SER A 253 11.53 14.74 8.01
N VAL A 254 10.28 15.16 7.96
CA VAL A 254 9.53 15.33 6.69
C VAL A 254 10.21 16.32 5.78
N LEU A 255 10.55 17.52 6.28
CA LEU A 255 11.19 18.54 5.49
C LEU A 255 12.61 18.14 5.03
N ALA A 256 13.34 17.38 5.84
CA ALA A 256 14.62 16.81 5.44
C ALA A 256 14.47 15.82 4.27
N ALA A 257 13.45 14.95 4.29
CA ALA A 257 13.17 14.03 3.20
C ALA A 257 12.85 14.77 1.88
N VAL A 258 12.01 15.81 1.95
CA VAL A 258 11.67 16.66 0.77
C VAL A 258 12.89 17.37 0.20
N GLN A 259 13.88 17.74 1.02
CA GLN A 259 15.11 18.37 0.54
C GLN A 259 16.12 17.39 -0.04
N ALA A 260 16.10 16.16 0.45
CA ALA A 260 17.07 15.14 0.07
C ALA A 260 16.73 14.42 -1.24
N THR A 261 15.45 14.38 -1.61
CA THR A 261 14.96 13.55 -2.71
C THR A 261 13.77 14.22 -3.38
N ASP A 262 13.68 14.10 -4.68
CA ASP A 262 12.45 14.38 -5.40
C ASP A 262 11.40 13.34 -5.00
N LEU A 263 10.38 13.78 -4.28
CA LEU A 263 9.31 12.92 -3.77
C LEU A 263 8.15 12.74 -4.76
N LEU A 264 8.07 13.58 -5.77
CA LEU A 264 7.00 13.61 -6.77
C LEU A 264 7.59 13.48 -8.17
N PRO A 265 8.40 12.43 -8.45
CA PRO A 265 9.09 12.32 -9.72
C PRO A 265 8.09 12.10 -10.86
N ALA A 266 8.30 12.78 -11.98
CA ALA A 266 7.42 12.74 -13.13
C ALA A 266 7.22 11.35 -13.77
N ASN A 267 8.02 10.35 -13.40
CA ASN A 267 7.83 8.96 -13.83
C ASN A 267 6.96 8.13 -12.87
N GLY A 268 6.33 8.77 -11.88
CA GLY A 268 5.43 8.14 -10.93
C GLY A 268 6.06 7.08 -10.01
N ALA A 269 7.39 6.88 -10.10
CA ALA A 269 8.08 5.86 -9.32
C ALA A 269 8.20 6.24 -7.84
N ALA A 270 8.42 5.24 -6.99
CA ALA A 270 8.75 5.51 -5.60
C ALA A 270 10.10 6.21 -5.47
N ALA A 271 10.15 7.29 -4.69
CA ALA A 271 11.36 8.08 -4.48
C ALA A 271 12.16 7.58 -3.27
N GLY A 272 13.43 7.28 -3.49
CA GLY A 272 14.39 7.01 -2.43
C GLY A 272 14.08 5.79 -1.53
N ASP A 273 14.50 5.89 -0.28
CA ASP A 273 14.17 4.89 0.75
C ASP A 273 12.73 5.09 1.22
N MET A 274 11.91 4.06 1.07
CA MET A 274 10.49 4.08 1.44
C MET A 274 10.28 4.47 2.91
N GLY A 275 11.12 3.99 3.81
CA GLY A 275 11.02 4.31 5.23
C GLY A 275 11.19 5.80 5.55
N THR A 276 11.91 6.56 4.73
CA THR A 276 12.07 8.02 4.86
C THR A 276 11.05 8.80 4.05
N SER A 277 10.53 8.22 2.98
CA SER A 277 9.59 8.88 2.06
C SER A 277 8.14 8.83 2.56
N TYR A 278 7.70 7.74 3.18
CA TYR A 278 6.32 7.56 3.62
C TYR A 278 5.78 8.69 4.51
N PRO A 279 6.51 9.16 5.55
CA PRO A 279 6.05 10.30 6.33
C PRO A 279 5.84 11.57 5.50
N ALA A 280 6.65 11.77 4.46
CA ALA A 280 6.53 12.92 3.58
C ALA A 280 5.40 12.75 2.54
N TYR A 281 5.14 11.53 2.08
CA TYR A 281 3.97 11.22 1.26
C TYR A 281 2.67 11.45 2.06
N GLU A 282 2.60 10.96 3.30
CA GLU A 282 1.48 11.21 4.20
C GLU A 282 1.26 12.70 4.42
N ALA A 283 2.33 13.45 4.71
CA ALA A 283 2.26 14.90 4.88
C ALA A 283 1.75 15.61 3.61
N THR A 284 2.12 15.10 2.43
CA THR A 284 1.64 15.63 1.14
C THR A 284 0.14 15.38 0.96
N ILE A 285 -0.33 14.18 1.25
CA ILE A 285 -1.79 13.90 1.24
C ILE A 285 -2.51 14.75 2.30
N GLY A 286 -1.95 14.88 3.48
CA GLY A 286 -2.49 15.75 4.53
C GLY A 286 -2.59 17.22 4.07
N LEU A 287 -1.57 17.74 3.40
CA LEU A 287 -1.58 19.07 2.79
C LEU A 287 -2.74 19.22 1.78
N LEU A 288 -2.92 18.25 0.89
CA LEU A 288 -3.98 18.30 -0.13
C LEU A 288 -5.38 18.21 0.49
N THR A 289 -5.57 17.35 1.48
CA THR A 289 -6.90 16.97 1.94
C THR A 289 -7.38 17.69 3.19
N SER A 290 -6.46 18.16 4.06
CA SER A 290 -6.81 18.80 5.32
C SER A 290 -7.33 20.22 5.15
N SER A 291 -8.37 20.57 5.89
CA SER A 291 -8.86 21.95 6.06
C SER A 291 -8.15 22.72 7.16
N ALA A 292 -7.14 22.15 7.82
CA ALA A 292 -6.32 22.86 8.79
C ALA A 292 -5.56 24.03 8.15
N PRO A 293 -5.11 25.03 8.93
CA PRO A 293 -4.34 26.15 8.42
C PRO A 293 -3.14 25.66 7.57
N GLY A 294 -3.01 26.19 6.37
CA GLY A 294 -1.98 25.80 5.41
C GLY A 294 -2.34 24.60 4.51
N GLY A 295 -3.37 23.85 4.85
CA GLY A 295 -3.89 22.77 4.00
C GLY A 295 -4.80 23.30 2.88
N LEU A 296 -4.99 22.50 1.82
CA LEU A 296 -5.78 22.88 0.65
C LEU A 296 -7.28 22.52 0.78
N GLY A 297 -7.65 21.68 1.75
CA GLY A 297 -9.04 21.42 2.11
C GLY A 297 -9.83 20.57 1.13
N TYR A 298 -9.17 19.80 0.27
CA TYR A 298 -9.88 18.96 -0.69
C TYR A 298 -10.78 17.90 -0.01
N GLY A 299 -10.32 17.34 1.10
CA GLY A 299 -11.05 16.31 1.86
C GLY A 299 -10.78 14.88 1.36
N LEU A 300 -10.51 13.96 2.28
CA LEU A 300 -10.28 12.54 1.95
C LEU A 300 -11.49 11.90 1.28
N THR A 301 -12.70 12.30 1.66
CA THR A 301 -13.96 11.76 1.09
C THR A 301 -14.19 12.14 -0.37
N ASN A 302 -13.42 13.08 -0.92
CA ASN A 302 -13.47 13.48 -2.32
C ASN A 302 -12.41 12.75 -3.18
N ILE A 303 -11.51 11.99 -2.57
CA ILE A 303 -10.49 11.20 -3.30
C ILE A 303 -11.11 10.24 -4.32
N PRO A 304 -12.24 9.56 -4.06
CA PRO A 304 -12.89 8.74 -5.08
C PRO A 304 -13.25 9.51 -6.35
N ASP A 305 -13.63 10.78 -6.26
CA ASP A 305 -13.91 11.63 -7.43
C ASP A 305 -12.63 11.95 -8.21
N PHE A 306 -11.52 12.17 -7.51
CA PHE A 306 -10.20 12.29 -8.16
C PHE A 306 -9.83 10.99 -8.89
N VAL A 307 -9.97 9.81 -8.25
CA VAL A 307 -9.68 8.52 -8.86
C VAL A 307 -10.59 8.25 -10.07
N ALA A 308 -11.87 8.63 -10.00
CA ALA A 308 -12.79 8.54 -11.14
C ALA A 308 -12.34 9.45 -12.30
N THR A 309 -11.85 10.65 -12.01
CA THR A 309 -11.30 11.57 -13.00
C THR A 309 -10.04 10.98 -13.64
N TYR A 310 -9.12 10.43 -12.84
CA TYR A 310 -7.94 9.71 -13.33
C TYR A 310 -8.34 8.55 -14.24
N LYS A 311 -9.28 7.69 -13.81
CA LYS A 311 -9.78 6.56 -14.60
C LYS A 311 -10.32 7.00 -15.97
N ALA A 312 -11.09 8.08 -16.01
CA ALA A 312 -11.63 8.62 -17.27
C ALA A 312 -10.51 9.12 -18.19
N LYS A 313 -9.50 9.82 -17.65
CA LYS A 313 -8.33 10.30 -18.38
C LYS A 313 -7.47 9.14 -18.90
N ALA A 314 -7.22 8.14 -18.05
CA ALA A 314 -6.48 6.94 -18.39
C ALA A 314 -7.18 6.16 -19.52
N MET A 315 -8.49 6.01 -19.46
CA MET A 315 -9.27 5.37 -20.52
C MET A 315 -9.10 6.08 -21.86
N ALA A 316 -9.18 7.41 -21.87
CA ALA A 316 -8.98 8.21 -23.07
C ALA A 316 -7.56 8.12 -23.61
N ALA A 317 -6.55 8.18 -22.72
CA ALA A 317 -5.15 8.07 -23.09
C ALA A 317 -4.79 6.68 -23.66
N CYS A 318 -5.30 5.62 -23.04
CA CYS A 318 -5.03 4.23 -23.47
C CYS A 318 -5.72 3.87 -24.78
N ALA A 319 -6.73 4.63 -25.19
CA ALA A 319 -7.32 4.50 -26.52
C ALA A 319 -6.44 5.07 -27.65
N GLN A 320 -5.39 5.83 -27.30
CA GLN A 320 -4.44 6.38 -28.27
C GLN A 320 -3.38 5.34 -28.68
N ALA A 321 -2.64 5.64 -29.73
CA ALA A 321 -1.53 4.80 -30.18
C ALA A 321 -0.48 4.62 -29.07
N ILE A 322 0.14 3.44 -29.04
CA ILE A 322 1.23 3.15 -28.10
C ILE A 322 2.41 4.10 -28.41
N PRO A 323 2.94 4.80 -27.40
CA PRO A 323 4.10 5.65 -27.59
C PRO A 323 5.29 4.89 -28.13
N SER A 324 6.09 5.55 -28.97
CA SER A 324 7.31 4.95 -29.50
C SER A 324 8.26 4.52 -28.37
N GLY A 325 8.73 3.29 -28.42
CA GLY A 325 9.63 2.73 -27.41
C GLY A 325 8.94 1.99 -26.25
N LEU A 326 7.62 2.09 -26.13
CA LEU A 326 6.85 1.32 -25.16
C LEU A 326 6.46 -0.05 -25.75
N THR A 327 6.80 -1.11 -25.04
CA THR A 327 6.36 -2.47 -25.40
C THR A 327 5.26 -2.91 -24.43
N PRO A 328 4.05 -3.23 -24.89
CA PRO A 328 2.99 -3.73 -24.04
C PRO A 328 3.39 -5.04 -23.36
N ASN A 329 2.97 -5.21 -22.10
CA ASN A 329 3.15 -6.48 -21.42
C ASN A 329 2.07 -7.48 -21.90
N PRO A 330 2.43 -8.58 -22.60
CA PRO A 330 1.45 -9.53 -23.12
C PRO A 330 0.66 -10.26 -22.03
N LEU A 331 1.19 -10.34 -20.80
CA LEU A 331 0.50 -10.99 -19.67
C LEU A 331 -0.63 -10.15 -19.10
N SER A 332 -0.62 -8.84 -19.34
CA SER A 332 -1.66 -7.92 -18.87
C SER A 332 -2.96 -7.96 -19.69
N THR A 333 -3.06 -8.86 -20.66
CA THR A 333 -4.18 -8.92 -21.61
C THR A 333 -5.26 -9.93 -21.24
N VAL A 334 -5.00 -10.80 -20.27
CA VAL A 334 -5.88 -11.92 -19.94
C VAL A 334 -7.05 -11.42 -19.08
N GLY A 335 -8.27 -11.55 -19.61
CA GLY A 335 -9.51 -11.21 -18.89
C GLY A 335 -9.90 -9.75 -18.89
N MET A 336 -9.12 -8.84 -19.49
CA MET A 336 -9.46 -7.41 -19.58
C MET A 336 -10.38 -7.12 -20.77
N PRO A 337 -11.17 -6.06 -20.72
CA PRO A 337 -11.92 -5.60 -21.89
C PRO A 337 -10.95 -5.46 -23.07
N THR A 338 -11.29 -6.13 -24.17
CA THR A 338 -10.42 -6.24 -25.35
C THR A 338 -9.86 -4.88 -25.77
N GLY A 339 -8.57 -4.77 -25.74
CA GLY A 339 -7.80 -3.70 -26.37
C GLY A 339 -7.27 -2.60 -25.43
N LEU A 340 -7.91 -2.30 -24.31
CA LEU A 340 -7.49 -1.16 -23.49
C LEU A 340 -6.22 -1.46 -22.66
N TYR A 341 -6.15 -2.58 -22.01
CA TYR A 341 -5.03 -2.90 -21.11
C TYR A 341 -3.74 -3.23 -21.89
N ASN A 342 -3.86 -3.87 -23.05
CA ASN A 342 -2.75 -4.10 -23.95
C ASN A 342 -2.00 -2.84 -24.35
N VAL A 343 -2.69 -1.72 -24.28
CA VAL A 343 -2.20 -0.44 -24.77
C VAL A 343 -1.57 0.40 -23.66
N CYS A 344 -1.91 0.11 -22.37
CA CYS A 344 -1.44 0.87 -21.22
C CYS A 344 -0.71 0.03 -20.17
N ALA A 345 -0.38 -1.21 -20.49
CA ALA A 345 0.35 -2.05 -19.55
C ALA A 345 1.85 -1.79 -19.64
N PRO A 346 2.53 -1.61 -18.51
CA PRO A 346 3.97 -1.41 -18.50
C PRO A 346 4.70 -2.68 -18.96
N ALA A 347 5.82 -2.48 -19.67
CA ALA A 347 6.65 -3.58 -20.16
C ALA A 347 7.50 -4.24 -19.08
N ALA A 348 7.65 -3.59 -17.91
CA ALA A 348 8.46 -4.08 -16.81
C ALA A 348 7.72 -3.94 -15.48
N PRO A 349 7.94 -4.85 -14.51
CA PRO A 349 7.41 -4.71 -13.16
C PRO A 349 7.82 -3.36 -12.54
N GLY A 350 6.87 -2.68 -11.92
CA GLY A 350 7.11 -1.38 -11.25
C GLY A 350 7.24 -0.17 -12.17
N ALA A 351 7.20 -0.36 -13.49
CA ALA A 351 7.13 0.76 -14.43
C ALA A 351 5.66 1.20 -14.62
N VAL A 352 5.43 2.50 -14.70
CA VAL A 352 4.15 3.06 -15.10
C VAL A 352 4.20 3.39 -16.58
N ASP A 353 3.11 3.15 -17.32
CA ASP A 353 3.01 3.56 -18.72
C ASP A 353 2.89 5.10 -18.74
N GLY A 354 3.74 5.78 -19.51
CA GLY A 354 3.76 7.25 -19.61
C GLY A 354 2.42 7.89 -19.98
N ARG A 355 1.47 7.14 -20.56
CA ARG A 355 0.10 7.62 -20.77
C ARG A 355 -0.70 7.64 -19.47
N LEU A 356 -0.45 6.71 -18.56
CA LEU A 356 -1.07 6.68 -17.22
C LEU A 356 -0.50 7.80 -16.36
N GLU A 357 0.80 8.06 -16.43
CA GLU A 357 1.44 9.22 -15.77
C GLU A 357 0.79 10.53 -16.27
N THR A 358 0.74 10.74 -17.58
CA THR A 358 0.08 11.90 -18.18
C THR A 358 -1.40 12.01 -17.77
N ALA A 359 -2.12 10.89 -17.68
CA ALA A 359 -3.50 10.86 -17.24
C ALA A 359 -3.65 11.24 -15.77
N PHE A 360 -2.69 10.81 -14.93
CA PHE A 360 -2.66 11.16 -13.52
C PHE A 360 -2.42 12.66 -13.34
N ASP A 361 -1.42 13.23 -14.01
CA ASP A 361 -1.13 14.66 -14.00
C ASP A 361 -2.34 15.50 -14.44
N GLN A 362 -2.96 15.11 -15.55
CA GLN A 362 -4.16 15.78 -16.03
C GLN A 362 -5.34 15.70 -15.06
N ALA A 363 -5.48 14.59 -14.36
CA ALA A 363 -6.50 14.43 -13.33
C ALA A 363 -6.18 15.30 -12.11
N PHE A 364 -4.93 15.30 -11.68
CA PHE A 364 -4.44 16.12 -10.58
C PHE A 364 -4.68 17.61 -10.86
N ASN A 365 -4.19 18.09 -12.01
CA ASN A 365 -4.29 19.49 -12.43
C ASN A 365 -5.75 19.95 -12.62
N ALA A 366 -6.68 19.02 -12.93
CA ALA A 366 -8.09 19.32 -13.07
C ALA A 366 -8.85 19.31 -11.73
N THR A 367 -8.30 18.66 -10.70
CA THR A 367 -9.00 18.37 -9.45
C THR A 367 -8.53 19.29 -8.32
N PHE A 368 -7.21 19.36 -8.12
CA PHE A 368 -6.67 20.14 -7.01
C PHE A 368 -6.50 21.60 -7.35
N THR A 369 -6.83 22.45 -6.39
CA THR A 369 -6.70 23.91 -6.56
C THR A 369 -5.91 24.53 -5.40
N SER A 370 -5.22 25.62 -5.69
CA SER A 370 -4.56 26.44 -4.69
C SER A 370 -4.93 27.90 -4.94
N ASN A 371 -5.49 28.56 -3.92
CA ASN A 371 -5.97 29.95 -4.04
C ASN A 371 -6.96 30.19 -5.21
N GLY A 372 -7.79 29.18 -5.51
CA GLY A 372 -8.80 29.27 -6.57
C GLY A 372 -8.28 29.05 -8.00
N ALA A 373 -6.99 28.74 -8.17
CA ALA A 373 -6.40 28.35 -9.44
C ALA A 373 -6.04 26.84 -9.44
N PRO A 374 -6.00 26.16 -10.59
CA PRO A 374 -5.49 24.80 -10.69
C PRO A 374 -4.10 24.69 -10.09
N LEU A 375 -3.89 23.65 -9.27
CA LEU A 375 -2.56 23.30 -8.76
C LEU A 375 -1.94 22.31 -9.75
N LEU A 376 -0.85 22.74 -10.39
CA LEU A 376 -0.08 21.84 -11.26
C LEU A 376 0.74 20.88 -10.43
N LEU A 377 0.97 19.65 -10.94
CA LEU A 377 1.68 18.62 -10.17
C LEU A 377 3.20 18.81 -10.29
N HIS A 378 3.73 18.77 -11.50
CA HIS A 378 5.17 18.71 -11.72
C HIS A 378 5.82 20.05 -12.05
N THR A 379 7.10 20.18 -11.72
CA THR A 379 7.93 21.37 -11.99
C THR A 379 7.98 21.71 -13.50
N ALA A 380 7.90 20.70 -14.35
CA ALA A 380 7.83 20.87 -15.80
C ALA A 380 6.57 21.65 -16.24
N ASP A 381 5.49 21.59 -15.48
CA ASP A 381 4.23 22.25 -15.76
C ASP A 381 4.23 23.74 -15.32
N GLY A 382 5.02 24.08 -14.31
CA GLY A 382 5.12 25.44 -13.82
C GLY A 382 5.88 25.62 -12.51
N ALA A 383 6.40 26.81 -12.30
CA ALA A 383 7.18 27.15 -11.11
C ALA A 383 6.36 27.12 -9.79
N ASP A 384 5.03 27.22 -9.89
CA ASP A 384 4.11 27.19 -8.74
C ASP A 384 3.49 25.79 -8.53
N SER A 385 4.02 24.76 -9.21
CA SER A 385 3.57 23.38 -9.08
C SER A 385 3.72 22.85 -7.66
N LEU A 386 3.02 21.74 -7.35
CA LEU A 386 3.15 21.09 -6.05
C LEU A 386 4.60 20.67 -5.80
N GLU A 387 5.23 20.00 -6.77
CA GLU A 387 6.61 19.53 -6.68
C GLU A 387 7.56 20.70 -6.41
N ALA A 388 7.52 21.77 -7.21
CA ALA A 388 8.41 22.92 -7.07
C ALA A 388 8.25 23.68 -5.75
N THR A 389 7.06 23.63 -5.14
CA THR A 389 6.72 24.37 -3.93
C THR A 389 6.49 23.49 -2.70
N LEU A 390 6.71 22.19 -2.82
CA LEU A 390 6.36 21.21 -1.78
C LEU A 390 6.99 21.52 -0.42
N TYR A 391 8.29 21.83 -0.40
CA TYR A 391 8.98 22.19 0.84
C TYR A 391 8.35 23.39 1.55
N GLN A 392 8.07 24.44 0.81
CA GLN A 392 7.48 25.67 1.37
C GLN A 392 6.07 25.41 1.89
N ARG A 393 5.26 24.68 1.12
CA ARG A 393 3.90 24.32 1.50
C ARG A 393 3.86 23.46 2.75
N LEU A 394 4.67 22.39 2.80
CA LEU A 394 4.75 21.53 3.98
C LEU A 394 5.34 22.26 5.20
N SER A 395 6.31 23.16 4.98
CA SER A 395 6.83 24.00 6.06
C SER A 395 5.77 24.91 6.69
N ALA A 396 4.80 25.37 5.90
CA ALA A 396 3.69 26.18 6.37
C ALA A 396 2.55 25.34 6.98
N PHE A 397 2.32 24.15 6.46
CA PHE A 397 1.22 23.26 6.87
C PHE A 397 1.52 22.48 8.16
N LEU A 398 2.72 21.94 8.27
CA LEU A 398 3.11 21.12 9.43
C LEU A 398 3.30 21.98 10.69
N PRO A 399 2.82 21.53 11.87
CA PRO A 399 2.90 22.26 13.13
C PRO A 399 4.32 22.47 13.65
#